data_efaccc739735209b17a5e20fd7a089a4
#
_entry.id   efaccc739735209b17a5e20fd7a089a4
#
_cell.length_a   1.000
_cell.length_b   1.000
_cell.length_c   1.000
_cell.angle_alpha   90.00
_cell.angle_beta   90.00
_cell.angle_gamma   90.00
#
_symmetry.space_group_name_H-M   'P 1'
#
loop_
_entity.id
_entity.type
_entity.pdbx_description
1 polymer ?
#
loop_
_entity_poly.entity_id
_entity_poly.type
_entity_poly.pdbx_seq_one_letter_code
_entity_poly.pdbx_strand_id
1 'polypeptide(L)'
;MKKKKENNLSKDYSLFKIDYPYRGIYWYHNFELMWQNIKGAFERMKYGISEYDAWNVNGYLYLILENGLRILVRDAISHPIGTTMEDWRKELQTIIEQVVYLRSDIDEEPEVKAAYKAFRKDSNDSTRDTWYKALDEADARRKIAKKAVFEWLIDRIEELWW
;
A
#
# COMPACT_ATOMS: atom_id res chain seq x y z
N MET A 1 -2.48 -32.41 -12.47
CA MET A 1 -1.76 -31.18 -12.76
C MET A 1 -1.88 -30.26 -11.54
N LYS A 2 -0.81 -30.01 -10.78
CA LYS A 2 -0.80 -29.01 -9.69
C LYS A 2 -0.88 -27.63 -10.34
N LYS A 3 -2.03 -26.93 -10.22
CA LYS A 3 -2.12 -25.49 -10.55
C LYS A 3 -1.03 -24.77 -9.74
N LYS A 4 -0.09 -24.14 -10.44
CA LYS A 4 0.89 -23.25 -9.84
C LYS A 4 0.09 -22.16 -9.12
N LYS A 5 0.06 -22.17 -7.78
CA LYS A 5 -0.55 -21.07 -6.99
C LYS A 5 0.23 -19.80 -7.37
N GLU A 6 -0.41 -18.91 -8.13
CA GLU A 6 0.17 -17.59 -8.38
C GLU A 6 0.30 -16.86 -7.04
N ASN A 7 1.49 -16.36 -6.80
CA ASN A 7 1.79 -15.58 -5.59
C ASN A 7 1.23 -14.17 -5.79
N ASN A 8 -0.02 -13.95 -5.37
CA ASN A 8 -0.74 -12.67 -5.51
C ASN A 8 -0.37 -11.64 -4.43
N LEU A 9 0.72 -11.88 -3.68
CA LEU A 9 1.21 -10.90 -2.73
C LEU A 9 1.72 -9.64 -3.45
N SER A 10 1.61 -8.49 -2.80
CA SER A 10 2.15 -7.25 -3.32
C SER A 10 3.63 -7.42 -3.68
N LYS A 11 4.02 -6.94 -4.87
CA LYS A 11 5.42 -6.98 -5.32
C LYS A 11 6.34 -6.17 -4.42
N ASP A 12 5.77 -5.28 -3.61
CA ASP A 12 6.53 -4.46 -2.66
C ASP A 12 6.84 -5.22 -1.36
N TYR A 13 6.20 -6.37 -1.14
CA TYR A 13 6.51 -7.24 -0.01
C TYR A 13 7.72 -8.11 -0.34
N SER A 14 8.89 -7.52 -0.26
CA SER A 14 10.17 -8.20 -0.40
C SER A 14 11.06 -7.85 0.79
N LEU A 15 11.58 -8.88 1.47
CA LEU A 15 12.61 -8.70 2.50
C LEU A 15 13.87 -8.05 1.92
N PHE A 16 14.08 -8.20 0.61
CA PHE A 16 15.27 -7.78 -0.14
C PHE A 16 14.91 -6.86 -1.31
N LYS A 17 13.88 -6.01 -1.16
CA LYS A 17 13.63 -4.99 -2.19
C LYS A 17 14.79 -4.01 -2.16
N ILE A 18 15.68 -4.17 -3.13
CA ILE A 18 16.83 -3.31 -3.30
C ILE A 18 16.51 -2.39 -4.48
N ASP A 19 16.23 -1.14 -4.16
CA ASP A 19 16.13 -0.09 -5.16
C ASP A 19 17.50 0.61 -5.26
N TYR A 20 18.10 0.59 -6.46
CA TYR A 20 19.40 1.21 -6.71
C TYR A 20 19.23 2.46 -7.58
N PRO A 21 18.78 3.59 -7.00
CA PRO A 21 18.49 4.79 -7.75
C PRO A 21 19.75 5.52 -8.22
N TYR A 22 20.89 5.25 -7.58
CA TYR A 22 22.13 5.99 -7.86
C TYR A 22 22.92 5.36 -9.00
N ARG A 23 23.22 6.18 -10.02
CA ARG A 23 24.03 5.82 -11.18
C ARG A 23 25.23 6.76 -11.31
N GLY A 24 26.24 6.37 -12.06
CA GLY A 24 27.45 7.19 -12.27
C GLY A 24 28.34 7.27 -11.03
N ILE A 25 28.85 8.46 -10.70
CA ILE A 25 29.83 8.68 -9.61
C ILE A 25 29.27 8.41 -8.19
N TYR A 26 27.94 8.37 -8.04
CA TYR A 26 27.28 8.14 -6.75
C TYR A 26 26.90 6.66 -6.51
N TRP A 27 27.41 5.74 -7.33
CA TRP A 27 27.09 4.31 -7.23
C TRP A 27 27.39 3.69 -5.86
N TYR A 28 28.35 4.24 -5.12
CA TYR A 28 28.73 3.75 -3.79
C TYR A 28 27.62 3.91 -2.74
N HIS A 29 26.72 4.87 -2.89
CA HIS A 29 25.53 4.98 -2.04
C HIS A 29 24.60 3.77 -2.15
N ASN A 30 24.67 3.01 -3.24
CA ASN A 30 23.91 1.80 -3.37
C ASN A 30 24.34 0.73 -2.34
N PHE A 31 25.60 0.72 -1.90
CA PHE A 31 26.07 -0.17 -0.84
C PHE A 31 25.47 0.20 0.53
N GLU A 32 25.35 1.47 0.82
CA GLU A 32 24.68 1.94 2.04
C GLU A 32 23.21 1.52 2.04
N LEU A 33 22.52 1.71 0.92
CA LEU A 33 21.12 1.27 0.75
C LEU A 33 20.99 -0.26 0.87
N MET A 34 21.92 -1.01 0.28
CA MET A 34 21.94 -2.47 0.41
C MET A 34 22.11 -2.89 1.86
N TRP A 35 23.05 -2.26 2.59
CA TRP A 35 23.26 -2.55 4.00
C TRP A 35 22.05 -2.21 4.86
N GLN A 36 21.43 -1.04 4.62
CA GLN A 36 20.19 -0.64 5.30
C GLN A 36 19.05 -1.62 5.03
N ASN A 37 18.91 -2.12 3.80
CA ASN A 37 17.90 -3.12 3.45
C ASN A 37 18.15 -4.45 4.16
N ILE A 38 19.42 -4.91 4.25
CA ILE A 38 19.80 -6.14 4.98
C ILE A 38 19.51 -5.94 6.48
N LYS A 39 19.93 -4.83 7.07
CA LYS A 39 19.64 -4.49 8.47
C LYS A 39 18.13 -4.49 8.72
N GLY A 40 17.36 -3.79 7.87
CA GLY A 40 15.91 -3.74 7.97
C GLY A 40 15.24 -5.11 7.83
N ALA A 41 15.77 -6.01 6.98
CA ALA A 41 15.27 -7.38 6.89
C ALA A 41 15.48 -8.16 8.20
N PHE A 42 16.65 -8.04 8.84
CA PHE A 42 16.92 -8.65 10.14
C PHE A 42 16.03 -8.08 11.26
N GLU A 43 15.80 -6.76 11.25
CA GLU A 43 14.91 -6.10 12.20
C GLU A 43 13.48 -6.60 12.05
N ARG A 44 12.96 -6.71 10.81
CA ARG A 44 11.63 -7.27 10.54
C ARG A 44 11.51 -8.72 10.98
N MET A 45 12.54 -9.54 10.79
CA MET A 45 12.55 -10.93 11.27
C MET A 45 12.52 -10.99 12.80
N LYS A 46 13.18 -10.06 13.49
CA LYS A 46 13.31 -10.09 14.96
C LYS A 46 12.16 -9.37 15.68
N TYR A 47 11.71 -8.24 15.14
CA TYR A 47 10.78 -7.33 15.82
C TYR A 47 9.45 -7.18 15.09
N GLY A 48 9.31 -7.74 13.88
CA GLY A 48 8.15 -7.57 13.01
C GLY A 48 8.12 -6.22 12.26
N ILE A 49 9.05 -5.31 12.59
CA ILE A 49 9.15 -3.97 12.00
C ILE A 49 10.62 -3.52 11.98
N SER A 50 11.03 -2.77 10.96
CA SER A 50 12.34 -2.14 10.92
C SER A 50 12.26 -0.66 11.32
N GLU A 51 13.42 -0.08 11.65
CA GLU A 51 13.55 1.36 11.89
C GLU A 51 13.01 2.19 10.71
N TYR A 52 13.29 1.77 9.48
CA TYR A 52 12.78 2.41 8.26
C TYR A 52 11.25 2.36 8.16
N ASP A 53 10.63 1.23 8.52
CA ASP A 53 9.17 1.08 8.53
C ASP A 53 8.51 1.97 9.58
N ALA A 54 9.21 2.22 10.70
CA ALA A 54 8.72 3.10 11.76
C ALA A 54 8.62 4.58 11.31
N TRP A 55 9.47 5.02 10.37
CA TRP A 55 9.35 6.34 9.75
C TRP A 55 8.14 6.49 8.84
N ASN A 56 7.65 5.38 8.25
CA ASN A 56 6.47 5.33 7.39
C ASN A 56 5.50 4.25 7.87
N VAL A 57 5.14 4.33 9.14
CA VAL A 57 4.31 3.30 9.80
C VAL A 57 2.96 3.12 9.12
N ASN A 58 2.35 4.18 8.61
CA ASN A 58 1.08 4.09 7.88
C ASN A 58 1.22 3.29 6.57
N GLY A 59 2.24 3.53 5.77
CA GLY A 59 2.53 2.76 4.56
C GLY A 59 2.80 1.28 4.87
N TYR A 60 3.55 1.02 5.95
CA TYR A 60 3.84 -0.34 6.41
C TYR A 60 2.58 -1.06 6.90
N LEU A 61 1.71 -0.40 7.66
CA LEU A 61 0.45 -0.97 8.11
C LEU A 61 -0.46 -1.34 6.93
N TYR A 62 -0.59 -0.46 5.93
CA TYR A 62 -1.35 -0.77 4.73
C TYR A 62 -0.74 -1.94 3.95
N LEU A 63 0.58 -2.04 3.87
CA LEU A 63 1.26 -3.15 3.21
C LEU A 63 0.98 -4.49 3.91
N ILE A 64 1.09 -4.54 5.24
CA ILE A 64 0.79 -5.75 6.02
C ILE A 64 -0.68 -6.13 5.86
N LEU A 65 -1.59 -5.17 5.98
CA LEU A 65 -3.02 -5.40 5.84
C LEU A 65 -3.37 -5.94 4.45
N GLU A 66 -2.87 -5.31 3.39
CA GLU A 66 -3.05 -5.79 2.03
C GLU A 66 -2.63 -7.25 1.86
N ASN A 67 -1.40 -7.57 2.29
CA ASN A 67 -0.86 -8.92 2.11
C ASN A 67 -1.59 -9.95 2.99
N GLY A 68 -1.96 -9.60 4.22
CA GLY A 68 -2.77 -10.45 5.09
C GLY A 68 -4.13 -10.78 4.47
N LEU A 69 -4.84 -9.76 3.97
CA LEU A 69 -6.13 -9.94 3.30
C LEU A 69 -6.01 -10.77 2.00
N ARG A 70 -4.94 -10.57 1.21
CA ARG A 70 -4.69 -11.38 0.00
C ARG A 70 -4.44 -12.85 0.34
N ILE A 71 -3.74 -13.14 1.43
CA ILE A 71 -3.55 -14.51 1.92
C ILE A 71 -4.91 -15.10 2.31
N LEU A 72 -5.76 -14.38 3.04
CA LEU A 72 -7.10 -14.82 3.41
C LEU A 72 -7.95 -15.11 2.17
N VAL A 73 -8.01 -14.22 1.18
CA VAL A 73 -8.75 -14.47 -0.08
C VAL A 73 -8.27 -15.75 -0.77
N ARG A 74 -6.97 -16.03 -0.73
CA ARG A 74 -6.37 -17.19 -1.41
C ARG A 74 -6.58 -18.49 -0.67
N ASP A 75 -6.38 -18.48 0.65
CA ASP A 75 -6.18 -19.71 1.45
C ASP A 75 -7.29 -19.95 2.49
N ALA A 76 -8.17 -18.98 2.79
CA ALA A 76 -9.23 -19.18 3.77
C ALA A 76 -10.15 -20.36 3.38
N ILE A 77 -10.38 -21.22 4.36
CA ILE A 77 -11.26 -22.39 4.28
C ILE A 77 -12.59 -22.17 5.02
N SER A 78 -12.69 -21.08 5.76
CA SER A 78 -13.88 -20.69 6.55
C SER A 78 -14.27 -19.25 6.23
N HIS A 79 -15.46 -18.87 6.64
CA HIS A 79 -16.03 -17.53 6.49
C HIS A 79 -16.87 -17.19 7.73
N PRO A 80 -17.12 -15.89 8.00
CA PRO A 80 -17.96 -15.47 9.11
C PRO A 80 -19.36 -16.05 9.06
N ILE A 81 -19.96 -16.28 10.25
CA ILE A 81 -21.33 -16.76 10.37
C ILE A 81 -22.28 -15.78 9.69
N GLY A 82 -23.19 -16.30 8.87
CA GLY A 82 -24.18 -15.49 8.15
C GLY A 82 -23.73 -14.96 6.79
N THR A 83 -22.50 -15.29 6.35
CA THR A 83 -22.00 -14.98 5.01
C THR A 83 -21.80 -16.26 4.20
N THR A 84 -21.53 -16.11 2.90
CA THR A 84 -21.02 -17.21 2.07
C THR A 84 -19.52 -17.01 1.80
N MET A 85 -18.80 -18.07 1.44
CA MET A 85 -17.39 -17.95 1.06
C MET A 85 -17.17 -17.00 -0.12
N GLU A 86 -18.13 -16.95 -1.04
CA GLU A 86 -18.05 -16.05 -2.21
C GLU A 86 -18.24 -14.59 -1.79
N ASP A 87 -19.24 -14.30 -0.94
CA ASP A 87 -19.47 -12.94 -0.45
C ASP A 87 -18.33 -12.47 0.43
N TRP A 88 -17.79 -13.36 1.30
CA TRP A 88 -16.62 -13.06 2.11
C TRP A 88 -15.42 -12.68 1.26
N ARG A 89 -15.14 -13.44 0.20
CA ARG A 89 -14.04 -13.11 -0.72
C ARG A 89 -14.24 -11.80 -1.47
N LYS A 90 -15.47 -11.48 -1.87
CA LYS A 90 -15.80 -10.17 -2.48
C LYS A 90 -15.60 -9.03 -1.49
N GLU A 91 -16.04 -9.21 -0.25
CA GLU A 91 -15.85 -8.22 0.83
C GLU A 91 -14.36 -7.96 1.05
N LEU A 92 -13.55 -9.01 1.25
CA LEU A 92 -12.10 -8.91 1.39
C LEU A 92 -11.44 -8.22 0.18
N GLN A 93 -11.87 -8.55 -1.05
CA GLN A 93 -11.34 -7.94 -2.26
C GLN A 93 -11.63 -6.44 -2.32
N THR A 94 -12.84 -6.03 -1.93
CA THR A 94 -13.22 -4.60 -1.86
C THR A 94 -12.31 -3.84 -0.90
N ILE A 95 -12.04 -4.41 0.27
CA ILE A 95 -11.13 -3.78 1.25
C ILE A 95 -9.69 -3.75 0.75
N ILE A 96 -9.23 -4.80 0.08
CA ILE A 96 -7.89 -4.81 -0.55
C ILE A 96 -7.76 -3.65 -1.54
N GLU A 97 -8.76 -3.40 -2.37
CA GLU A 97 -8.75 -2.29 -3.33
C GLU A 97 -8.64 -0.93 -2.62
N GLN A 98 -9.37 -0.73 -1.52
CA GLN A 98 -9.26 0.50 -0.70
C GLN A 98 -7.87 0.63 -0.06
N VAL A 99 -7.31 -0.45 0.46
CA VAL A 99 -5.97 -0.45 1.07
C VAL A 99 -4.89 -0.16 0.02
N VAL A 100 -4.97 -0.77 -1.16
CA VAL A 100 -4.06 -0.49 -2.30
C VAL A 100 -4.15 0.98 -2.70
N TYR A 101 -5.37 1.53 -2.81
CA TYR A 101 -5.59 2.95 -3.09
C TYR A 101 -4.94 3.85 -2.02
N LEU A 102 -5.10 3.53 -0.74
CA LEU A 102 -4.51 4.29 0.36
C LEU A 102 -2.99 4.22 0.40
N ARG A 103 -2.41 3.12 -0.08
CA ARG A 103 -0.96 2.91 -0.16
C ARG A 103 -0.32 3.61 -1.36
N SER A 104 -1.08 3.86 -2.43
CA SER A 104 -0.57 4.59 -3.58
C SER A 104 -0.24 6.04 -3.20
N ASP A 105 0.68 6.66 -3.94
CA ASP A 105 0.99 8.07 -3.76
C ASP A 105 -0.16 8.95 -4.27
N ILE A 106 -0.52 9.99 -3.51
CA ILE A 106 -1.56 10.94 -3.91
C ILE A 106 -1.17 11.69 -5.20
N ASP A 107 0.12 11.95 -5.40
CA ASP A 107 0.65 12.61 -6.58
C ASP A 107 0.54 11.75 -7.86
N GLU A 108 0.32 10.45 -7.72
CA GLU A 108 0.10 9.54 -8.85
C GLU A 108 -1.37 9.47 -9.28
N GLU A 109 -2.30 10.07 -8.53
CA GLU A 109 -3.70 10.17 -8.96
C GLU A 109 -3.83 10.95 -10.27
N PRO A 110 -4.59 10.45 -11.26
CA PRO A 110 -4.61 11.03 -12.62
C PRO A 110 -4.92 12.52 -12.67
N GLU A 111 -5.89 12.98 -11.86
CA GLU A 111 -6.32 14.37 -11.78
C GLU A 111 -5.24 15.25 -11.16
N VAL A 112 -4.62 14.80 -10.06
CA VAL A 112 -3.53 15.51 -9.37
C VAL A 112 -2.32 15.62 -10.29
N LYS A 113 -1.94 14.52 -10.93
CA LYS A 113 -0.82 14.44 -11.88
C LYS A 113 -1.02 15.35 -13.09
N ALA A 114 -2.25 15.38 -13.64
CA ALA A 114 -2.59 16.25 -14.75
C ALA A 114 -2.53 17.73 -14.36
N ALA A 115 -3.11 18.09 -13.21
CA ALA A 115 -3.10 19.46 -12.69
C ALA A 115 -1.67 19.92 -12.37
N TYR A 116 -0.84 19.07 -11.75
CA TYR A 116 0.57 19.35 -11.49
C TYR A 116 1.38 19.56 -12.78
N LYS A 117 1.14 18.74 -13.80
CA LYS A 117 1.77 18.90 -15.12
C LYS A 117 1.40 20.24 -15.77
N ALA A 118 0.14 20.66 -15.66
CA ALA A 118 -0.33 21.95 -16.15
C ALA A 118 0.36 23.11 -15.41
N PHE A 119 0.44 23.04 -14.09
CA PHE A 119 1.16 24.00 -13.25
C PHE A 119 2.65 24.07 -13.60
N ARG A 120 3.30 22.94 -13.82
CA ARG A 120 4.72 22.90 -14.24
C ARG A 120 4.97 23.53 -15.60
N LYS A 121 3.99 23.49 -16.50
CA LYS A 121 4.09 24.09 -17.85
C LYS A 121 3.85 25.60 -17.81
N ASP A 122 2.91 26.06 -17.00
CA ASP A 122 2.52 27.45 -16.90
C ASP A 122 2.26 27.79 -15.42
N SER A 123 3.34 28.23 -14.74
CA SER A 123 3.37 28.48 -13.30
C SER A 123 2.68 29.81 -12.94
N ASN A 124 1.36 29.87 -13.09
CA ASN A 124 0.54 31.01 -12.67
C ASN A 124 -0.39 30.63 -11.49
N ASP A 125 -1.02 31.62 -10.89
CA ASP A 125 -1.90 31.43 -9.74
C ASP A 125 -3.08 30.52 -10.06
N SER A 126 -3.68 30.63 -11.26
CA SER A 126 -4.84 29.83 -11.68
C SER A 126 -4.49 28.34 -11.78
N THR A 127 -3.33 28.00 -12.38
CA THR A 127 -2.90 26.59 -12.49
C THR A 127 -2.46 26.03 -11.16
N ARG A 128 -1.88 26.84 -10.28
CA ARG A 128 -1.56 26.46 -8.90
C ARG A 128 -2.83 26.15 -8.11
N ASP A 129 -3.83 27.01 -8.17
CA ASP A 129 -5.09 26.83 -7.46
C ASP A 129 -5.84 25.60 -7.97
N THR A 130 -5.78 25.32 -9.28
CA THR A 130 -6.32 24.08 -9.85
C THR A 130 -5.62 22.84 -9.31
N TRP A 131 -4.29 22.87 -9.17
CA TRP A 131 -3.54 21.76 -8.58
C TRP A 131 -3.88 21.56 -7.11
N TYR A 132 -3.93 22.63 -6.30
CA TYR A 132 -4.32 22.50 -4.89
C TYR A 132 -5.75 21.98 -4.72
N LYS A 133 -6.68 22.43 -5.57
CA LYS A 133 -8.04 21.88 -5.56
C LYS A 133 -8.06 20.37 -5.87
N ALA A 134 -7.29 19.93 -6.85
CA ALA A 134 -7.17 18.49 -7.16
C ALA A 134 -6.59 17.69 -5.99
N LEU A 135 -5.59 18.24 -5.27
CA LEU A 135 -5.04 17.64 -4.04
C LEU A 135 -6.08 17.52 -2.93
N ASP A 136 -6.84 18.60 -2.68
CA ASP A 136 -7.89 18.61 -1.64
C ASP A 136 -8.99 17.58 -1.94
N GLU A 137 -9.41 17.48 -3.20
CA GLU A 137 -10.40 16.49 -3.64
C GLU A 137 -9.86 15.05 -3.50
N ALA A 138 -8.60 14.81 -3.86
CA ALA A 138 -7.94 13.53 -3.67
C ALA A 138 -7.82 13.17 -2.18
N ASP A 139 -7.42 14.12 -1.32
CA ASP A 139 -7.34 13.90 0.13
C ASP A 139 -8.72 13.60 0.74
N ALA A 140 -9.78 14.28 0.28
CA ALA A 140 -11.15 13.98 0.70
C ALA A 140 -11.56 12.54 0.34
N ARG A 141 -11.25 12.07 -0.89
CA ARG A 141 -11.51 10.67 -1.30
C ARG A 141 -10.72 9.69 -0.42
N ARG A 142 -9.46 9.98 -0.14
CA ARG A 142 -8.59 9.14 0.72
C ARG A 142 -9.10 9.08 2.16
N LYS A 143 -9.65 10.18 2.70
CA LYS A 143 -10.29 10.18 4.03
C LYS A 143 -11.49 9.25 4.07
N ILE A 144 -12.33 9.24 3.02
CA ILE A 144 -13.48 8.34 2.91
C ILE A 144 -13.00 6.88 2.86
N ALA A 145 -12.03 6.57 1.99
CA ALA A 145 -11.48 5.23 1.88
C ALA A 145 -10.84 4.76 3.19
N LYS A 146 -10.08 5.63 3.87
CA LYS A 146 -9.50 5.35 5.18
C LYS A 146 -10.57 5.01 6.20
N LYS A 147 -11.61 5.82 6.28
CA LYS A 147 -12.74 5.60 7.19
C LYS A 147 -13.37 4.23 6.92
N ALA A 148 -13.67 3.91 5.66
CA ALA A 148 -14.27 2.63 5.29
C ALA A 148 -13.40 1.42 5.70
N VAL A 149 -12.07 1.47 5.48
CA VAL A 149 -11.16 0.40 5.89
C VAL A 149 -11.14 0.23 7.40
N PHE A 150 -11.02 1.32 8.17
CA PHE A 150 -10.92 1.21 9.63
C PHE A 150 -12.25 0.85 10.29
N GLU A 151 -13.39 1.32 9.80
CA GLU A 151 -14.71 0.90 10.27
C GLU A 151 -14.91 -0.60 10.01
N TRP A 152 -14.57 -1.06 8.80
CA TRP A 152 -14.61 -2.48 8.48
C TRP A 152 -13.70 -3.32 9.40
N LEU A 153 -12.49 -2.86 9.69
CA LEU A 153 -11.59 -3.54 10.62
C LEU A 153 -12.16 -3.63 12.04
N ILE A 154 -12.81 -2.57 12.53
CA ILE A 154 -13.45 -2.59 13.84
C ILE A 154 -14.51 -3.70 13.93
N ASP A 155 -15.27 -3.88 12.86
CA ASP A 155 -16.37 -4.85 12.83
C ASP A 155 -15.90 -6.28 12.54
N ARG A 156 -14.76 -6.46 11.85
CA ARG A 156 -14.34 -7.74 11.27
C ARG A 156 -13.00 -8.27 11.76
N ILE A 157 -12.25 -7.53 12.58
CA ILE A 157 -10.90 -7.92 12.96
C ILE A 157 -10.83 -9.30 13.65
N GLU A 158 -11.85 -9.63 14.44
CA GLU A 158 -11.93 -10.92 15.13
C GLU A 158 -12.31 -12.09 14.19
N GLU A 159 -12.77 -11.78 12.99
CA GLU A 159 -13.14 -12.74 11.96
C GLU A 159 -12.02 -12.99 10.93
N LEU A 160 -10.88 -12.27 11.06
CA LEU A 160 -9.71 -12.39 10.19
C LEU A 160 -8.82 -13.59 10.59
N TRP A 161 -9.43 -14.76 10.63
CA TRP A 161 -8.74 -16.03 10.88
C TRP A 161 -9.23 -17.11 9.90
N TRP A 162 -8.55 -18.21 9.83
CA TRP A 162 -8.82 -19.33 8.91
C TRP A 162 -9.14 -20.64 9.60
#